data_e0d4ef7ed6d29f59a9bf5805cba2d3e3
#
_entry.id   e0d4ef7ed6d29f59a9bf5805cba2d3e3
#
_cell.length_a   1.000
_cell.length_b   1.000
_cell.length_c   1.000
_cell.angle_alpha   90.00
_cell.angle_beta   90.00
_cell.angle_gamma   90.00
#
_symmetry.space_group_name_H-M   'P 1'
#
loop_
_entity.id
_entity.type
_entity.pdbx_description
1 polymer ?
#
loop_
_entity_poly.entity_id
_entity_poly.type
_entity_poly.pdbx_seq_one_letter_code
_entity_poly.pdbx_strand_id
1 'polypeptide(L)'
;MIDILNLALPYFGLIFVGYVCGKWRNLPESGLAWMNFFVLYVSLPALFFRIMSRTPFEQLANPPFVIATTSATAGAFFLSAMVGKLIGRLSIREAAMAGLAGGYGNIGYMGPGLALAVFGMQSAVPTALIFCFDSIFLFSVIPLWMALTDGTRRPLLPTVWFVIKEIALHPLIVAVFCGTLAAAFHVQMPVAIDGML
;
A
#
# COMPACT_ATOMS: atom_id res chain seq x y z
N MET A 1 -8.44 21.23 -17.62
CA MET A 1 -9.55 20.76 -16.74
C MET A 1 -10.30 19.57 -17.34
N ILE A 2 -10.60 19.59 -18.65
CA ILE A 2 -11.28 18.45 -19.34
C ILE A 2 -10.42 17.19 -19.27
N ASP A 3 -9.10 17.29 -19.39
CA ASP A 3 -8.17 16.16 -19.33
C ASP A 3 -8.17 15.45 -17.95
N ILE A 4 -8.25 16.23 -16.87
CA ILE A 4 -8.33 15.69 -15.50
C ILE A 4 -9.66 14.97 -15.27
N LEU A 5 -10.76 15.53 -15.77
CA LEU A 5 -12.08 14.92 -15.70
C LEU A 5 -12.13 13.61 -16.51
N ASN A 6 -11.61 13.61 -17.73
CA ASN A 6 -11.54 12.43 -18.57
C ASN A 6 -10.69 11.31 -17.95
N LEU A 7 -9.68 11.68 -17.17
CA LEU A 7 -8.82 10.74 -16.48
C LEU A 7 -9.47 10.18 -15.21
N ALA A 8 -10.14 11.01 -14.44
CA ALA A 8 -10.78 10.63 -13.18
C ALA A 8 -12.13 9.92 -13.38
N LEU A 9 -12.89 10.34 -14.39
CA LEU A 9 -14.26 9.88 -14.64
C LEU A 9 -14.39 8.34 -14.77
N PRO A 10 -13.49 7.60 -15.45
CA PRO A 10 -13.59 6.15 -15.52
C PRO A 10 -13.50 5.48 -14.14
N TYR A 11 -12.63 5.95 -13.27
CA TYR A 11 -12.45 5.36 -11.92
C TYR A 11 -13.66 5.64 -11.03
N PHE A 12 -14.08 6.91 -10.94
CA PHE A 12 -15.26 7.27 -10.15
C PHE A 12 -16.55 6.73 -10.76
N GLY A 13 -16.62 6.67 -12.09
CA GLY A 13 -17.75 6.06 -12.81
C GLY A 13 -17.87 4.57 -12.48
N LEU A 14 -16.78 3.81 -12.49
CA LEU A 14 -16.79 2.40 -12.11
C LEU A 14 -17.18 2.20 -10.64
N ILE A 15 -16.72 3.05 -9.73
CA ILE A 15 -17.13 3.02 -8.31
C ILE A 15 -18.65 3.26 -8.21
N PHE A 16 -19.16 4.25 -8.93
CA PHE A 16 -20.60 4.55 -8.93
C PHE A 16 -21.43 3.40 -9.50
N VAL A 17 -21.00 2.83 -10.64
CA VAL A 17 -21.65 1.66 -11.24
C VAL A 17 -21.61 0.48 -10.27
N GLY A 18 -20.47 0.21 -9.65
CA GLY A 18 -20.32 -0.84 -8.64
C GLY A 18 -21.26 -0.64 -7.44
N TYR A 19 -21.39 0.60 -6.94
CA TYR A 19 -22.33 0.94 -5.89
C TYR A 19 -23.78 0.67 -6.28
N VAL A 20 -24.18 1.12 -7.46
CA VAL A 20 -25.55 0.92 -7.99
C VAL A 20 -25.85 -0.58 -8.14
N CYS A 21 -24.92 -1.33 -8.76
CA CYS A 21 -25.07 -2.78 -8.94
C CYS A 21 -25.16 -3.52 -7.61
N GLY A 22 -24.31 -3.18 -6.64
CA GLY A 22 -24.30 -3.78 -5.31
C GLY A 22 -25.60 -3.54 -4.57
N LYS A 23 -26.11 -2.30 -4.63
CA LYS A 23 -27.38 -1.92 -4.00
C LYS A 23 -28.59 -2.56 -4.68
N TRP A 24 -28.57 -2.67 -6.02
CA TRP A 24 -29.69 -3.26 -6.77
C TRP A 24 -29.79 -4.77 -6.57
N ARG A 25 -28.66 -5.46 -6.50
CA ARG A 25 -28.62 -6.94 -6.43
C ARG A 25 -28.48 -7.50 -5.02
N ASN A 26 -28.34 -6.66 -3.99
CA ASN A 26 -28.10 -7.09 -2.61
C ASN A 26 -27.03 -8.18 -2.51
N LEU A 27 -25.88 -7.95 -3.19
CA LEU A 27 -24.79 -8.92 -3.23
C LEU A 27 -24.24 -9.16 -1.82
N PRO A 28 -24.02 -10.41 -1.43
CA PRO A 28 -23.48 -10.72 -0.13
C PRO A 28 -22.04 -10.20 0.03
N GLU A 29 -21.71 -9.67 1.20
CA GLU A 29 -20.35 -9.16 1.51
C GLU A 29 -19.26 -10.24 1.36
N SER A 30 -19.62 -11.51 1.47
CA SER A 30 -18.70 -12.64 1.24
C SER A 30 -18.09 -12.65 -0.16
N GLY A 31 -18.81 -12.17 -1.19
CA GLY A 31 -18.27 -12.03 -2.55
C GLY A 31 -17.14 -11.02 -2.63
N LEU A 32 -17.24 -9.91 -1.88
CA LEU A 32 -16.17 -8.90 -1.80
C LEU A 32 -14.90 -9.44 -1.11
N ALA A 33 -15.07 -10.31 -0.11
CA ALA A 33 -13.93 -10.91 0.59
C ALA A 33 -13.07 -11.76 -0.36
N TRP A 34 -13.68 -12.55 -1.24
CA TRP A 34 -12.95 -13.34 -2.24
C TRP A 34 -12.25 -12.46 -3.28
N MET A 35 -12.89 -11.40 -3.75
CA MET A 35 -12.29 -10.44 -4.67
C MET A 35 -11.09 -9.74 -4.03
N ASN A 36 -11.24 -9.28 -2.79
CA ASN A 36 -10.15 -8.65 -2.04
C ASN A 36 -8.98 -9.63 -1.83
N PHE A 37 -9.27 -10.87 -1.48
CA PHE A 37 -8.24 -11.90 -1.34
C PHE A 37 -7.48 -12.08 -2.65
N PHE A 38 -8.19 -12.27 -3.77
CA PHE A 38 -7.55 -12.46 -5.08
C PHE A 38 -6.70 -11.25 -5.49
N VAL A 39 -7.21 -10.04 -5.29
CA VAL A 39 -6.46 -8.81 -5.63
C VAL A 39 -5.21 -8.66 -4.77
N LEU A 40 -5.34 -8.80 -3.44
CA LEU A 40 -4.22 -8.55 -2.52
C LEU A 40 -3.18 -9.67 -2.49
N TYR A 41 -3.59 -10.93 -2.68
CA TYR A 41 -2.71 -12.08 -2.50
C TYR A 41 -2.24 -12.70 -3.81
N VAL A 42 -2.88 -12.34 -4.94
CA VAL A 42 -2.53 -12.92 -6.25
C VAL A 42 -2.19 -11.82 -7.26
N SER A 43 -3.18 -10.98 -7.62
CA SER A 43 -3.01 -10.04 -8.75
C SER A 43 -1.96 -8.95 -8.50
N LEU A 44 -2.04 -8.27 -7.36
CA LEU A 44 -1.08 -7.20 -7.04
C LEU A 44 0.33 -7.75 -6.79
N PRO A 45 0.54 -8.85 -6.04
CA PRO A 45 1.85 -9.46 -5.93
C PRO A 45 2.44 -9.86 -7.29
N ALA A 46 1.66 -10.48 -8.17
CA ALA A 46 2.09 -10.84 -9.52
C ALA A 46 2.50 -9.61 -10.33
N LEU A 47 1.68 -8.56 -10.32
CA LEU A 47 1.97 -7.30 -11.00
C LEU A 47 3.27 -6.66 -10.49
N PHE A 48 3.44 -6.54 -9.18
CA PHE A 48 4.64 -5.91 -8.61
C PHE A 48 5.89 -6.77 -8.81
N PHE A 49 5.79 -8.07 -8.69
CA PHE A 49 6.89 -8.96 -9.01
C PHE A 49 7.33 -8.77 -10.48
N ARG A 50 6.39 -8.78 -11.43
CA ARG A 50 6.66 -8.57 -12.85
C ARG A 50 7.35 -7.22 -13.11
N ILE A 51 6.84 -6.14 -12.52
CA ILE A 51 7.41 -4.79 -12.66
C ILE A 51 8.84 -4.78 -12.11
N MET A 52 9.03 -5.25 -10.89
CA MET A 52 10.33 -5.21 -10.22
C MET A 52 11.37 -6.10 -10.92
N SER A 53 11.00 -7.30 -11.36
CA SER A 53 11.91 -8.22 -12.03
C SER A 53 12.41 -7.73 -13.40
N ARG A 54 11.69 -6.79 -14.00
CA ARG A 54 12.06 -6.21 -15.31
C ARG A 54 12.73 -4.84 -15.20
N THR A 55 12.80 -4.29 -14.01
CA THR A 55 13.37 -2.95 -13.79
C THR A 55 14.86 -3.08 -13.44
N PRO A 56 15.75 -2.33 -14.09
CA PRO A 56 17.16 -2.27 -13.71
C PRO A 56 17.32 -1.93 -12.22
N PHE A 57 18.21 -2.66 -11.55
CA PHE A 57 18.42 -2.51 -10.10
C PHE A 57 18.76 -1.07 -9.69
N GLU A 58 19.49 -0.34 -10.55
CA GLU A 58 19.88 1.05 -10.33
C GLU A 58 18.67 1.99 -10.22
N GLN A 59 17.57 1.68 -10.91
CA GLN A 59 16.33 2.46 -10.83
C GLN A 59 15.52 2.14 -9.57
N LEU A 60 15.69 0.94 -9.02
CA LEU A 60 15.05 0.53 -7.76
C LEU A 60 15.76 1.16 -6.55
N ALA A 61 17.05 1.39 -6.65
CA ALA A 61 17.86 2.00 -5.60
C ALA A 61 17.76 3.54 -5.65
N ASN A 62 16.63 4.09 -5.23
CA ASN A 62 16.42 5.54 -5.13
C ASN A 62 16.12 5.99 -3.69
N PRO A 63 17.13 6.00 -2.79
CA PRO A 63 16.95 6.39 -1.40
C PRO A 63 16.36 7.79 -1.20
N PRO A 64 16.76 8.84 -1.95
CA PRO A 64 16.18 10.17 -1.77
C PRO A 64 14.68 10.19 -2.02
N PHE A 65 14.19 9.49 -3.03
CA PHE A 65 12.77 9.38 -3.34
C PHE A 65 12.01 8.66 -2.21
N VAL A 66 12.53 7.52 -1.75
CA VAL A 66 11.92 6.75 -0.65
C VAL A 66 11.87 7.58 0.63
N ILE A 67 12.97 8.24 1.01
CA ILE A 67 13.01 9.09 2.20
C ILE A 67 12.00 10.22 2.08
N ALA A 68 11.91 10.89 0.94
CA ALA A 68 10.99 12.01 0.74
C ALA A 68 9.53 11.56 0.86
N THR A 69 9.14 10.48 0.18
CA THR A 69 7.75 9.98 0.18
C THR A 69 7.34 9.44 1.54
N THR A 70 8.16 8.59 2.15
CA THR A 70 7.87 8.02 3.47
C THR A 70 7.87 9.09 4.56
N SER A 71 8.74 10.11 4.46
CA SER A 71 8.71 11.25 5.40
C SER A 71 7.44 12.09 5.23
N ALA A 72 6.93 12.26 4.03
CA ALA A 72 5.66 12.94 3.78
C ALA A 72 4.48 12.18 4.41
N THR A 73 4.42 10.86 4.22
CA THR A 73 3.42 9.98 4.85
C THR A 73 3.53 10.02 6.37
N ALA A 74 4.75 9.95 6.92
CA ALA A 74 4.98 10.08 8.36
C ALA A 74 4.54 11.45 8.88
N GLY A 75 4.87 12.53 8.17
CA GLY A 75 4.44 13.88 8.50
C GLY A 75 2.92 14.01 8.53
N ALA A 76 2.22 13.49 7.53
CA ALA A 76 0.76 13.47 7.47
C ALA A 76 0.16 12.66 8.64
N PHE A 77 0.73 11.48 8.94
CA PHE A 77 0.32 10.66 10.07
C PHE A 77 0.44 11.41 11.41
N PHE A 78 1.63 11.92 11.72
CA PHE A 78 1.86 12.60 13.00
C PHE A 78 1.09 13.90 13.12
N LEU A 79 0.96 14.67 12.04
CA LEU A 79 0.15 15.90 12.02
C LEU A 79 -1.32 15.58 12.29
N SER A 80 -1.88 14.58 11.63
CA SER A 80 -3.28 14.18 11.84
C SER A 80 -3.51 13.61 13.24
N ALA A 81 -2.58 12.83 13.76
CA ALA A 81 -2.63 12.35 15.15
C ALA A 81 -2.57 13.51 16.15
N MET A 82 -1.71 14.49 15.91
CA MET A 82 -1.60 15.68 16.75
C MET A 82 -2.87 16.53 16.71
N VAL A 83 -3.43 16.77 15.53
CA VAL A 83 -4.70 17.48 15.36
C VAL A 83 -5.83 16.74 16.08
N GLY A 84 -5.92 15.43 15.89
CA GLY A 84 -6.88 14.58 16.60
C GLY A 84 -6.75 14.69 18.12
N LYS A 85 -5.51 14.66 18.61
CA LYS A 85 -5.23 14.76 20.06
C LYS A 85 -5.54 16.14 20.63
N LEU A 86 -5.08 17.21 19.98
CA LEU A 86 -5.15 18.58 20.52
C LEU A 86 -6.50 19.26 20.26
N ILE A 87 -7.03 19.12 19.05
CA ILE A 87 -8.29 19.77 18.62
C ILE A 87 -9.47 18.83 18.84
N GLY A 88 -9.36 17.59 18.40
CA GLY A 88 -10.39 16.56 18.56
C GLY A 88 -10.51 16.01 19.99
N ARG A 89 -9.56 16.36 20.90
CA ARG A 89 -9.50 15.86 22.29
C ARG A 89 -9.58 14.34 22.40
N LEU A 90 -9.11 13.66 21.35
CA LEU A 90 -9.12 12.21 21.28
C LEU A 90 -8.16 11.60 22.33
N SER A 91 -8.46 10.39 22.78
CA SER A 91 -7.51 9.60 23.54
C SER A 91 -6.24 9.35 22.69
N ILE A 92 -5.14 8.96 23.32
CA ILE A 92 -3.88 8.68 22.59
C ILE A 92 -4.06 7.56 21.56
N ARG A 93 -4.89 6.55 21.88
CA ARG A 93 -5.22 5.44 20.98
C ARG A 93 -6.05 5.91 19.78
N GLU A 94 -7.07 6.72 20.01
CA GLU A 94 -7.89 7.31 18.93
C GLU A 94 -7.08 8.27 18.06
N ALA A 95 -6.13 9.00 18.65
CA ALA A 95 -5.22 9.86 17.90
C ALA A 95 -4.34 9.06 16.92
N ALA A 96 -3.90 7.84 17.28
CA ALA A 96 -3.21 6.95 16.33
C ALA A 96 -4.11 6.56 15.15
N MET A 97 -5.39 6.31 15.39
CA MET A 97 -6.35 6.02 14.31
C MET A 97 -6.61 7.25 13.44
N ALA A 98 -6.67 8.44 14.02
CA ALA A 98 -6.74 9.69 13.26
C ALA A 98 -5.47 9.90 12.42
N GLY A 99 -4.30 9.57 12.98
CA GLY A 99 -3.03 9.55 12.24
C GLY A 99 -3.07 8.60 11.05
N LEU A 100 -3.58 7.38 11.24
CA LEU A 100 -3.75 6.42 10.17
C LEU A 100 -4.69 6.96 9.09
N ALA A 101 -5.85 7.50 9.47
CA ALA A 101 -6.82 8.04 8.52
C ALA A 101 -6.25 9.21 7.69
N GLY A 102 -5.35 10.02 8.27
CA GLY A 102 -4.75 11.15 7.57
C GLY A 102 -3.48 10.81 6.77
N GLY A 103 -2.74 9.77 7.16
CA GLY A 103 -1.51 9.36 6.52
C GLY A 103 -1.67 8.23 5.49
N TYR A 104 -2.74 7.43 5.58
CA TYR A 104 -2.93 6.26 4.73
C TYR A 104 -3.69 6.60 3.44
N GLY A 105 -2.95 6.81 2.36
CA GLY A 105 -3.53 6.91 1.02
C GLY A 105 -3.98 5.56 0.48
N ASN A 106 -4.82 5.55 -0.55
CA ASN A 106 -5.20 4.32 -1.26
C ASN A 106 -4.09 3.87 -2.23
N ILE A 107 -2.91 3.64 -1.67
CA ILE A 107 -1.69 3.30 -2.41
C ILE A 107 -1.68 1.89 -2.98
N GLY A 108 -2.55 1.00 -2.48
CA GLY A 108 -2.61 -0.39 -2.93
C GLY A 108 -3.60 -0.65 -4.07
N TYR A 109 -4.75 0.03 -4.07
CA TYR A 109 -5.82 -0.24 -5.04
C TYR A 109 -5.92 0.84 -6.13
N MET A 110 -6.10 2.11 -5.75
CA MET A 110 -6.24 3.19 -6.72
C MET A 110 -4.89 3.74 -7.20
N GLY A 111 -3.92 3.80 -6.30
CA GLY A 111 -2.63 4.41 -6.59
C GLY A 111 -1.96 3.84 -7.84
N PRO A 112 -1.71 2.53 -7.93
CA PRO A 112 -1.05 1.93 -9.09
C PRO A 112 -1.83 2.13 -10.38
N GLY A 113 -3.14 1.87 -10.38
CA GLY A 113 -4.00 2.01 -11.56
C GLY A 113 -4.04 3.44 -12.08
N LEU A 114 -4.23 4.41 -11.19
CA LEU A 114 -4.29 5.82 -11.55
C LEU A 114 -2.92 6.34 -12.03
N ALA A 115 -1.85 5.99 -11.33
CA ALA A 115 -0.50 6.39 -11.70
C ALA A 115 -0.10 5.84 -13.09
N LEU A 116 -0.39 4.57 -13.36
CA LEU A 116 -0.16 3.97 -14.68
C LEU A 116 -0.98 4.64 -15.79
N ALA A 117 -2.22 4.99 -15.52
CA ALA A 117 -3.08 5.67 -16.49
C ALA A 117 -2.62 7.10 -16.81
N VAL A 118 -2.09 7.82 -15.80
CA VAL A 118 -1.66 9.23 -15.94
C VAL A 118 -0.25 9.33 -16.51
N PHE A 119 0.68 8.58 -15.93
CA PHE A 119 2.12 8.71 -16.18
C PHE A 119 2.69 7.55 -17.01
N GLY A 120 1.87 6.53 -17.33
CA GLY A 120 2.33 5.35 -18.06
C GLY A 120 3.24 4.45 -17.23
N MET A 121 3.91 3.51 -17.90
CA MET A 121 4.74 2.47 -17.26
C MET A 121 5.90 3.02 -16.41
N GLN A 122 6.37 4.22 -16.69
CA GLN A 122 7.43 4.87 -15.90
C GLN A 122 7.03 5.13 -14.43
N SER A 123 5.72 5.18 -14.12
CA SER A 123 5.22 5.35 -12.75
C SER A 123 5.17 4.04 -11.95
N ALA A 124 5.36 2.90 -12.59
CA ALA A 124 5.20 1.60 -11.96
C ALA A 124 6.20 1.39 -10.81
N VAL A 125 7.47 1.71 -11.04
CA VAL A 125 8.52 1.59 -10.01
C VAL A 125 8.31 2.56 -8.85
N PRO A 126 8.16 3.88 -9.08
CA PRO A 126 7.84 4.82 -8.02
C PRO A 126 6.63 4.39 -7.18
N THR A 127 5.56 3.93 -7.81
CA THR A 127 4.34 3.48 -7.13
C THR A 127 4.60 2.26 -6.23
N ALA A 128 5.37 1.29 -6.72
CA ALA A 128 5.73 0.12 -5.95
C ALA A 128 6.64 0.47 -4.75
N LEU A 129 7.60 1.37 -4.93
CA LEU A 129 8.45 1.85 -3.83
C LEU A 129 7.62 2.57 -2.76
N ILE A 130 6.73 3.49 -3.15
CA ILE A 130 5.80 4.16 -2.22
C ILE A 130 5.00 3.10 -1.45
N PHE A 131 4.38 2.16 -2.17
CA PHE A 131 3.57 1.13 -1.53
C PHE A 131 4.37 0.35 -0.48
N CYS A 132 5.57 -0.12 -0.82
CA CYS A 132 6.39 -0.92 0.08
C CYS A 132 6.80 -0.14 1.33
N PHE A 133 7.40 1.03 1.15
CA PHE A 133 7.98 1.77 2.27
C PHE A 133 6.92 2.42 3.15
N ASP A 134 5.83 2.93 2.58
CA ASP A 134 4.70 3.44 3.35
C ASP A 134 3.98 2.33 4.12
N SER A 135 3.85 1.14 3.52
CA SER A 135 3.29 -0.02 4.23
C SER A 135 4.19 -0.45 5.39
N ILE A 136 5.51 -0.51 5.18
CA ILE A 136 6.47 -0.82 6.25
C ILE A 136 6.33 0.19 7.40
N PHE A 137 6.28 1.49 7.07
CA PHE A 137 6.10 2.55 8.07
C PHE A 137 4.79 2.37 8.85
N LEU A 138 3.66 2.27 8.16
CA LEU A 138 2.33 2.22 8.78
C LEU A 138 2.11 0.91 9.57
N PHE A 139 2.56 -0.22 9.05
CA PHE A 139 2.49 -1.51 9.76
C PHE A 139 3.40 -1.57 10.97
N SER A 140 4.43 -0.74 11.03
CA SER A 140 5.32 -0.62 12.18
C SER A 140 4.80 0.38 13.22
N VAL A 141 4.39 1.58 12.78
CA VAL A 141 4.07 2.67 13.70
C VAL A 141 2.82 2.38 14.53
N ILE A 142 1.79 1.76 13.94
CA ILE A 142 0.53 1.50 14.63
C ILE A 142 0.68 0.50 15.78
N PRO A 143 1.19 -0.71 15.58
CA PRO A 143 1.40 -1.66 16.68
C PRO A 143 2.35 -1.13 17.76
N LEU A 144 3.41 -0.40 17.34
CA LEU A 144 4.36 0.19 18.29
C LEU A 144 3.69 1.29 19.12
N TRP A 145 2.90 2.16 18.48
CA TRP A 145 2.13 3.20 19.19
C TRP A 145 1.17 2.56 20.21
N MET A 146 0.43 1.54 19.79
CA MET A 146 -0.48 0.82 20.68
C MET A 146 0.27 0.16 21.84
N ALA A 147 1.40 -0.48 21.59
CA ALA A 147 2.19 -1.10 22.64
C ALA A 147 2.76 -0.11 23.66
N LEU A 148 3.13 1.10 23.21
CA LEU A 148 3.66 2.15 24.07
C LEU A 148 2.57 2.89 24.89
N THR A 149 1.34 2.89 24.38
CA THR A 149 0.23 3.65 24.97
C THR A 149 -0.78 2.78 25.72
N ASP A 150 -0.73 1.46 25.54
CA ASP A 150 -1.50 0.51 26.33
C ASP A 150 -0.87 0.43 27.73
N GLY A 151 -1.64 0.82 28.76
CA GLY A 151 -1.20 0.74 30.16
C GLY A 151 -0.92 -0.67 30.66
N THR A 152 -1.26 -1.69 29.87
CA THR A 152 -0.79 -3.06 30.03
C THR A 152 0.62 -3.13 29.44
N ARG A 153 1.63 -3.38 30.30
CA ARG A 153 3.03 -3.56 29.90
C ARG A 153 3.18 -4.75 28.92
N ARG A 154 2.74 -4.57 27.69
CA ARG A 154 3.05 -5.56 26.66
C ARG A 154 4.57 -5.52 26.41
N PRO A 155 5.24 -6.66 26.50
CA PRO A 155 6.68 -6.67 26.26
C PRO A 155 6.94 -6.19 24.81
N LEU A 156 7.83 -5.21 24.66
CA LEU A 156 8.13 -4.60 23.35
C LEU A 156 8.71 -5.64 22.37
N LEU A 157 9.50 -6.58 22.86
CA LEU A 157 10.16 -7.58 22.03
C LEU A 157 9.20 -8.48 21.25
N PRO A 158 8.14 -9.07 21.82
CA PRO A 158 7.12 -9.77 21.06
C PRO A 158 6.36 -8.88 20.07
N THR A 159 6.13 -7.61 20.41
CA THR A 159 5.46 -6.66 19.49
C THR A 159 6.33 -6.37 18.28
N VAL A 160 7.62 -6.12 18.48
CA VAL A 160 8.59 -5.91 17.38
C VAL A 160 8.70 -7.15 16.52
N TRP A 161 8.77 -8.34 17.13
CA TRP A 161 8.80 -9.61 16.39
C TRP A 161 7.54 -9.83 15.55
N PHE A 162 6.37 -9.53 16.13
CA PHE A 162 5.09 -9.59 15.40
C PHE A 162 5.11 -8.65 14.17
N VAL A 163 5.54 -7.40 14.35
CA VAL A 163 5.65 -6.41 13.26
C VAL A 163 6.60 -6.90 12.16
N ILE A 164 7.78 -7.39 12.54
CA ILE A 164 8.75 -7.92 11.56
C ILE A 164 8.14 -9.09 10.77
N LYS A 165 7.45 -10.00 11.45
CA LYS A 165 6.81 -11.14 10.81
C LYS A 165 5.71 -10.71 9.84
N GLU A 166 4.84 -9.79 10.24
CA GLU A 166 3.76 -9.26 9.38
C GLU A 166 4.32 -8.59 8.13
N ILE A 167 5.36 -7.78 8.27
CA ILE A 167 6.04 -7.13 7.15
C ILE A 167 6.70 -8.17 6.25
N ALA A 168 7.50 -9.08 6.82
CA ALA A 168 8.25 -10.07 6.05
C ALA A 168 7.37 -11.08 5.30
N LEU A 169 6.17 -11.35 5.81
CA LEU A 169 5.21 -12.27 5.20
C LEU A 169 4.13 -11.56 4.37
N HIS A 170 4.16 -10.23 4.30
CA HIS A 170 3.17 -9.50 3.51
C HIS A 170 3.35 -9.81 2.02
N PRO A 171 2.33 -10.33 1.32
CA PRO A 171 2.48 -10.87 -0.04
C PRO A 171 3.05 -9.86 -1.04
N LEU A 172 2.67 -8.60 -0.92
CA LEU A 172 3.17 -7.53 -1.79
C LEU A 172 4.65 -7.20 -1.52
N ILE A 173 5.07 -7.19 -0.25
CA ILE A 173 6.47 -6.94 0.13
C ILE A 173 7.35 -8.09 -0.33
N VAL A 174 6.88 -9.32 -0.13
CA VAL A 174 7.57 -10.53 -0.64
C VAL A 174 7.71 -10.48 -2.16
N ALA A 175 6.66 -10.11 -2.88
CA ALA A 175 6.68 -10.02 -4.34
C ALA A 175 7.68 -8.97 -4.85
N VAL A 176 7.70 -7.78 -4.23
CA VAL A 176 8.67 -6.72 -4.57
C VAL A 176 10.09 -7.18 -4.27
N PHE A 177 10.32 -7.78 -3.11
CA PHE A 177 11.64 -8.28 -2.73
C PHE A 177 12.13 -9.38 -3.69
N CYS A 178 11.29 -10.37 -3.98
CA CYS A 178 11.62 -11.44 -4.94
C CYS A 178 11.83 -10.88 -6.35
N GLY A 179 11.01 -9.93 -6.80
CA GLY A 179 11.18 -9.26 -8.08
C GLY A 179 12.49 -8.48 -8.17
N THR A 180 12.84 -7.75 -7.12
CA THR A 180 14.12 -7.02 -7.02
C THR A 180 15.32 -7.96 -7.06
N LEU A 181 15.25 -9.10 -6.35
CA LEU A 181 16.29 -10.13 -6.42
C LEU A 181 16.40 -10.71 -7.82
N ALA A 182 15.28 -11.02 -8.48
CA ALA A 182 15.28 -11.52 -9.86
C ALA A 182 15.94 -10.52 -10.82
N ALA A 183 15.69 -9.24 -10.66
CA ALA A 183 16.37 -8.17 -11.42
C ALA A 183 17.88 -8.12 -11.14
N ALA A 184 18.28 -8.17 -9.87
CA ALA A 184 19.69 -8.13 -9.45
C ALA A 184 20.50 -9.33 -9.99
N PHE A 185 19.89 -10.51 -10.07
CA PHE A 185 20.51 -11.72 -10.62
C PHE A 185 20.26 -11.92 -12.10
N HIS A 186 19.67 -10.96 -12.81
CA HIS A 186 19.32 -11.03 -14.22
C HIS A 186 18.54 -12.31 -14.61
N VAL A 187 17.64 -12.76 -13.74
CA VAL A 187 16.85 -13.96 -13.95
C VAL A 187 15.88 -13.75 -15.10
N GLN A 188 16.06 -14.53 -16.19
CA GLN A 188 15.12 -14.51 -17.30
C GLN A 188 13.91 -15.39 -16.95
N MET A 189 12.72 -14.78 -16.92
CA MET A 189 11.49 -15.54 -16.69
C MET A 189 11.14 -16.39 -17.92
N PRO A 190 10.78 -17.67 -17.72
CA PRO A 190 10.21 -18.47 -18.80
C PRO A 190 8.96 -17.81 -19.39
N VAL A 191 8.81 -17.85 -20.72
CA VAL A 191 7.70 -17.19 -21.44
C VAL A 191 6.33 -17.60 -20.89
N ALA A 192 6.19 -18.87 -20.46
CA ALA A 192 4.96 -19.39 -19.87
C ALA A 192 4.60 -18.68 -18.56
N ILE A 193 5.58 -18.45 -17.67
CA ILE A 193 5.37 -17.75 -16.39
C ILE A 193 5.12 -16.27 -16.64
N ASP A 194 5.86 -15.67 -17.55
CA ASP A 194 5.71 -14.26 -17.92
C ASP A 194 4.33 -13.93 -18.51
N GLY A 195 3.73 -14.87 -19.23
CA GLY A 195 2.36 -14.75 -19.75
C GLY A 195 1.26 -14.95 -18.70
N MET A 196 1.59 -15.53 -17.54
CA MET A 196 0.65 -15.71 -16.42
C MET A 196 0.67 -14.54 -15.43
N LEU A 197 1.77 -13.79 -15.38
CA LEU A 197 1.97 -12.60 -14.55
C LEU A 197 1.47 -11.34 -15.26
#